data_519760812417d7691e4c3a6a9a30d35e
#
_entry.id   519760812417d7691e4c3a6a9a30d35e
#
_cell.length_a   1.000
_cell.length_b   1.000
_cell.length_c   1.000
_cell.angle_alpha   90.00
_cell.angle_beta   90.00
_cell.angle_gamma   90.00
#
_symmetry.space_group_name_H-M   'P 1'
#
loop_
_entity.id
_entity.type
_entity.pdbx_description
1 polymer ?
#
loop_
_entity_poly.entity_id
_entity_poly.type
_entity_poly.pdbx_seq_one_letter_code
_entity_poly.pdbx_strand_id
1 'polypeptide(L)'
;MFLIVCVCAMVSCREYRVSDDPTLRLSFSVDTLLFDTVFTAEGSATMQLKVYNRNAEAVCIDRVWLDNATCFSINVDGEQDLSRMTNLVLYGHDSLFVFVRVHIDPNGSNSPVLRTDRLHFHLASGNDASVCLEAYGQDVTRIGNGKGRVDVGDYTFTADKPYLLRDTLVVDGTLALQAGARLYMHRGACIYALGDVTAAGTLEAPIVISGDRLDNLFDSVPYRFAAGSWNGIYLQADQPRNWSFSYVDILSGNVGLYCYSNLTSPLPQLTMDGCRIHNHALYGLVLINTDALVTNCEFSNCASYCIYCAGGEHRFVHSTVASYFGYTNIRIQSTAKEDAAAVYIDNLSKQPPQTVCSFYNSIITGYRTNQLVVATPFDRYYPGTFLGNYLKTDTLQIPHAEANTYWQKTDSAEVFRNTFYKYKEYVYYDFRLDSLSPAIGIGDSITALTYPYDREGVSRLNRKPDAGCYQHE
;
A
#
# COMPACT_ATOMS: atom_id res chain seq x y z
N MET A 1 22.44 52.25 -52.99
CA MET A 1 23.51 52.37 -51.95
C MET A 1 22.88 51.75 -50.68
N PHE A 2 23.04 50.44 -50.52
CA PHE A 2 22.51 49.70 -49.36
C PHE A 2 23.57 49.58 -48.28
N LEU A 3 23.32 50.19 -47.14
CA LEU A 3 24.21 50.16 -45.97
C LEU A 3 23.90 48.85 -45.23
N ILE A 4 24.78 47.86 -45.33
CA ILE A 4 24.73 46.63 -44.51
C ILE A 4 25.31 46.99 -43.17
N VAL A 5 24.42 47.10 -42.15
CA VAL A 5 24.83 47.17 -40.74
C VAL A 5 25.10 45.74 -40.28
N CYS A 6 26.38 45.40 -40.15
CA CYS A 6 26.86 44.17 -39.54
C CYS A 6 26.70 44.29 -38.02
N VAL A 7 25.62 43.75 -37.45
CA VAL A 7 25.50 43.58 -35.99
C VAL A 7 26.38 42.40 -35.61
N CYS A 8 27.60 42.67 -35.17
CA CYS A 8 28.42 41.71 -34.46
C CYS A 8 27.72 41.37 -33.15
N ALA A 9 27.02 40.23 -33.12
CA ALA A 9 26.60 39.60 -31.87
C ALA A 9 27.88 39.23 -31.11
N MET A 10 28.26 40.07 -30.15
CA MET A 10 29.28 39.70 -29.17
C MET A 10 28.73 38.52 -28.35
N VAL A 11 29.05 37.30 -28.76
CA VAL A 11 28.97 36.13 -27.90
C VAL A 11 30.05 36.36 -26.83
N SER A 12 29.65 36.99 -25.74
CA SER A 12 30.50 37.12 -24.56
C SER A 12 30.68 35.69 -24.01
N CYS A 13 31.81 35.04 -24.35
CA CYS A 13 32.33 33.98 -23.52
C CYS A 13 32.56 34.59 -22.12
N ARG A 14 31.67 34.35 -21.18
CA ARG A 14 31.97 34.62 -19.79
C ARG A 14 33.09 33.66 -19.40
N GLU A 15 34.33 34.16 -19.30
CA GLU A 15 35.37 33.49 -18.53
C GLU A 15 34.89 33.44 -17.07
N TYR A 16 34.43 32.25 -16.66
CA TYR A 16 34.07 32.01 -15.27
C TYR A 16 35.37 31.89 -14.47
N ARG A 17 35.67 32.92 -13.72
CA ARG A 17 36.79 32.87 -12.77
C ARG A 17 36.30 32.15 -11.50
N VAL A 18 36.99 31.07 -11.12
CA VAL A 18 36.79 30.41 -9.83
C VAL A 18 37.23 31.38 -8.74
N SER A 19 36.38 31.53 -7.73
CA SER A 19 36.65 32.46 -6.63
C SER A 19 37.41 31.74 -5.50
N ASP A 20 38.45 32.43 -4.97
CA ASP A 20 39.19 31.98 -3.78
C ASP A 20 38.60 32.58 -2.49
N ASP A 21 37.45 33.22 -2.53
CA ASP A 21 36.81 33.82 -1.37
C ASP A 21 36.40 32.78 -0.32
N PRO A 22 37.02 32.81 0.88
CA PRO A 22 36.73 31.84 1.93
C PRO A 22 35.36 32.05 2.59
N THR A 23 34.56 33.03 2.21
CA THR A 23 33.22 33.25 2.72
C THR A 23 32.16 32.48 1.95
N LEU A 24 32.45 32.02 0.73
CA LEU A 24 31.50 31.31 -0.11
C LEU A 24 31.17 29.93 0.48
N ARG A 25 29.93 29.54 0.36
CA ARG A 25 29.38 28.27 0.92
C ARG A 25 28.56 27.51 -0.11
N LEU A 26 28.62 26.20 -0.03
CA LEU A 26 27.64 25.31 -0.65
C LEU A 26 26.41 25.16 0.25
N SER A 27 25.28 24.84 -0.36
CA SER A 27 24.05 24.44 0.34
C SER A 27 23.46 23.17 -0.28
N PHE A 28 22.65 22.46 0.47
CA PHE A 28 22.09 21.18 0.06
C PHE A 28 20.56 21.25 -0.06
N SER A 29 19.96 20.33 -0.82
CA SER A 29 18.51 20.20 -0.92
C SER A 29 17.87 19.74 0.39
N VAL A 30 18.63 19.03 1.22
CA VAL A 30 18.24 18.53 2.56
C VAL A 30 19.45 18.58 3.49
N ASP A 31 19.24 18.72 4.79
CA ASP A 31 20.31 18.67 5.79
C ASP A 31 20.70 17.22 6.13
N THR A 32 19.74 16.30 6.00
CA THR A 32 19.93 14.86 6.18
C THR A 32 19.23 14.11 5.03
N LEU A 33 19.95 13.22 4.35
CA LEU A 33 19.39 12.29 3.38
C LEU A 33 19.01 11.00 4.09
N LEU A 34 17.72 10.81 4.33
CA LEU A 34 17.16 9.67 5.06
C LEU A 34 16.65 8.61 4.10
N PHE A 35 17.21 7.39 4.19
CA PHE A 35 16.80 6.23 3.40
C PHE A 35 15.66 5.41 4.02
N ASP A 36 15.17 5.81 5.22
CA ASP A 36 14.20 5.01 5.96
C ASP A 36 14.73 3.59 6.24
N THR A 37 13.89 2.55 6.16
CA THR A 37 14.28 1.17 6.42
C THR A 37 14.70 0.46 5.15
N VAL A 38 15.90 -0.11 5.15
CA VAL A 38 16.48 -0.89 4.05
C VAL A 38 16.73 -2.32 4.52
N PHE A 39 16.33 -3.31 3.76
CA PHE A 39 16.63 -4.71 4.10
C PHE A 39 18.11 -4.99 3.91
N THR A 40 18.73 -5.59 4.95
CA THR A 40 20.15 -5.96 4.89
C THR A 40 20.45 -6.94 3.77
N ALA A 41 21.64 -6.86 3.19
CA ALA A 41 22.09 -7.60 2.01
C ALA A 41 21.19 -7.37 0.75
N GLU A 42 20.33 -6.36 0.76
CA GLU A 42 19.63 -5.84 -0.42
C GLU A 42 20.17 -4.45 -0.77
N GLY A 43 20.07 -4.06 -2.02
CA GLY A 43 20.39 -2.69 -2.42
C GLY A 43 19.19 -1.78 -2.22
N SER A 44 19.42 -0.55 -1.75
CA SER A 44 18.36 0.47 -1.70
C SER A 44 18.00 0.99 -3.09
N ALA A 45 16.88 1.71 -3.19
CA ALA A 45 16.68 2.66 -4.27
C ALA A 45 17.80 3.71 -4.27
N THR A 46 18.07 4.28 -5.45
CA THR A 46 18.98 5.41 -5.55
C THR A 46 18.24 6.69 -5.15
N MET A 47 18.76 7.38 -4.15
CA MET A 47 18.26 8.71 -3.77
C MET A 47 19.11 9.81 -4.39
N GLN A 48 18.48 10.95 -4.63
CA GLN A 48 19.11 12.12 -5.23
C GLN A 48 19.26 13.23 -4.19
N LEU A 49 20.49 13.75 -4.07
CA LEU A 49 20.83 14.95 -3.32
C LEU A 49 21.24 16.04 -4.33
N LYS A 50 20.79 17.26 -4.16
CA LYS A 50 21.28 18.41 -4.90
C LYS A 50 22.23 19.24 -4.05
N VAL A 51 23.36 19.60 -4.64
CA VAL A 51 24.34 20.52 -4.06
C VAL A 51 24.28 21.83 -4.84
N TYR A 52 24.03 22.92 -4.17
CA TYR A 52 23.83 24.23 -4.78
C TYR A 52 25.02 25.16 -4.50
N ASN A 53 25.48 25.84 -5.52
CA ASN A 53 26.23 27.08 -5.39
C ASN A 53 25.25 28.26 -5.52
N ARG A 54 24.83 28.84 -4.41
CA ARG A 54 23.91 29.98 -4.40
C ARG A 54 24.66 31.33 -4.52
N ASN A 55 26.00 31.29 -4.57
CA ASN A 55 26.82 32.47 -4.75
C ASN A 55 26.80 32.92 -6.21
N ALA A 56 27.20 34.17 -6.47
CA ALA A 56 27.31 34.70 -7.84
C ALA A 56 28.54 34.16 -8.57
N GLU A 57 29.60 33.85 -7.82
CA GLU A 57 30.87 33.36 -8.33
C GLU A 57 30.90 31.85 -8.45
N ALA A 58 31.73 31.35 -9.36
CA ALA A 58 32.02 29.94 -9.46
C ALA A 58 32.93 29.50 -8.29
N VAL A 59 32.66 28.30 -7.74
CA VAL A 59 33.47 27.66 -6.71
C VAL A 59 34.10 26.37 -7.26
N CYS A 60 35.27 26.03 -6.74
CA CYS A 60 35.93 24.76 -7.06
C CYS A 60 35.80 23.80 -5.87
N ILE A 61 35.22 22.65 -6.10
CA ILE A 61 35.20 21.51 -5.15
C ILE A 61 36.43 20.67 -5.48
N ASP A 62 37.41 20.62 -4.60
CA ASP A 62 38.64 19.89 -4.84
C ASP A 62 38.69 18.52 -4.16
N ARG A 63 37.76 18.23 -3.23
CA ARG A 63 37.65 16.92 -2.62
C ARG A 63 36.21 16.61 -2.14
N VAL A 64 35.81 15.36 -2.36
CA VAL A 64 34.55 14.79 -1.82
C VAL A 64 34.89 13.48 -1.13
N TRP A 65 34.36 13.23 0.08
CA TRP A 65 34.62 11.99 0.81
C TRP A 65 33.49 11.67 1.80
N LEU A 66 33.45 10.40 2.24
CA LEU A 66 32.63 9.89 3.35
C LEU A 66 33.50 9.68 4.58
N ASP A 67 32.95 9.84 5.79
CA ASP A 67 33.69 9.56 7.02
C ASP A 67 34.09 8.10 7.12
N ASN A 68 33.17 7.16 6.83
CA ASN A 68 33.38 5.72 7.01
C ASN A 68 33.30 4.91 5.70
N ALA A 69 32.52 5.32 4.72
CA ALA A 69 32.32 4.65 3.44
C ALA A 69 31.96 3.15 3.54
N THR A 70 31.23 2.73 4.60
CA THR A 70 30.99 1.31 4.88
C THR A 70 29.72 0.80 4.22
N CYS A 71 28.67 1.62 4.15
CA CYS A 71 27.36 1.18 3.63
C CYS A 71 26.77 2.13 2.59
N PHE A 72 27.33 3.33 2.39
CA PHE A 72 26.85 4.30 1.39
C PHE A 72 27.77 4.30 0.16
N SER A 73 27.14 4.22 -1.01
CA SER A 73 27.81 4.36 -2.31
C SER A 73 27.36 5.67 -2.95
N ILE A 74 28.32 6.46 -3.38
CA ILE A 74 28.10 7.82 -3.88
C ILE A 74 28.48 7.89 -5.36
N ASN A 75 27.68 8.62 -6.14
CA ASN A 75 28.02 9.04 -7.50
C ASN A 75 27.82 10.55 -7.60
N VAL A 76 28.87 11.28 -7.88
CA VAL A 76 28.86 12.74 -8.04
C VAL A 76 29.11 13.06 -9.50
N ASP A 77 28.15 13.67 -10.16
CA ASP A 77 28.25 14.09 -11.58
C ASP A 77 28.76 12.97 -12.54
N GLY A 78 28.33 11.72 -12.29
CA GLY A 78 28.70 10.54 -13.07
C GLY A 78 29.96 9.80 -12.56
N GLU A 79 30.79 10.39 -11.68
CA GLU A 79 31.96 9.75 -11.10
C GLU A 79 31.61 9.02 -9.80
N GLN A 80 32.03 7.76 -9.69
CA GLN A 80 31.84 6.92 -8.49
C GLN A 80 33.09 6.82 -7.63
N ASP A 81 34.26 7.01 -8.21
CA ASP A 81 35.52 7.02 -7.48
C ASP A 81 35.78 8.43 -6.94
N LEU A 82 35.34 8.65 -5.69
CA LEU A 82 35.48 9.95 -5.03
C LEU A 82 36.94 10.41 -4.92
N SER A 83 37.93 9.50 -4.98
CA SER A 83 39.36 9.85 -4.97
C SER A 83 39.80 10.59 -6.23
N ARG A 84 39.02 10.49 -7.32
CA ARG A 84 39.27 11.20 -8.58
C ARG A 84 38.51 12.52 -8.68
N MET A 85 37.66 12.85 -7.70
CA MET A 85 36.90 14.09 -7.64
C MET A 85 37.81 15.23 -7.20
N THR A 86 38.50 15.78 -8.15
CA THR A 86 39.36 16.95 -7.94
C THR A 86 39.00 18.04 -8.95
N ASN A 87 39.07 19.30 -8.53
CA ASN A 87 38.85 20.48 -9.39
C ASN A 87 37.47 20.51 -10.08
N LEU A 88 36.41 20.01 -9.41
CA LEU A 88 35.05 20.12 -9.91
C LEU A 88 34.54 21.57 -9.76
N VAL A 89 34.38 22.25 -10.88
CA VAL A 89 33.88 23.63 -10.90
C VAL A 89 32.37 23.66 -10.90
N LEU A 90 31.77 24.30 -9.89
CA LEU A 90 30.35 24.58 -9.82
C LEU A 90 30.10 26.07 -10.02
N TYR A 91 29.44 26.40 -11.13
CA TYR A 91 29.22 27.80 -11.53
C TYR A 91 28.27 28.53 -10.57
N GLY A 92 28.32 29.85 -10.58
CA GLY A 92 27.42 30.68 -9.78
C GLY A 92 25.95 30.43 -10.13
N HIS A 93 25.11 30.31 -9.12
CA HIS A 93 23.68 30.00 -9.22
C HIS A 93 23.35 28.64 -9.87
N ASP A 94 24.31 27.71 -9.91
CA ASP A 94 24.17 26.38 -10.47
C ASP A 94 24.09 25.31 -9.38
N SER A 95 23.79 24.07 -9.78
CA SER A 95 23.71 22.92 -8.89
C SER A 95 24.20 21.63 -9.56
N LEU A 96 24.76 20.73 -8.76
CA LEU A 96 25.12 19.40 -9.22
C LEU A 96 24.25 18.33 -8.50
N PHE A 97 24.12 17.18 -9.13
CA PHE A 97 23.41 16.04 -8.58
C PHE A 97 24.39 15.05 -7.98
N VAL A 98 24.02 14.57 -6.79
CA VAL A 98 24.68 13.46 -6.12
C VAL A 98 23.67 12.33 -5.98
N PHE A 99 24.04 11.17 -6.48
CA PHE A 99 23.24 9.96 -6.35
C PHE A 99 23.83 9.08 -5.25
N VAL A 100 22.98 8.71 -4.30
CA VAL A 100 23.37 7.93 -3.12
C VAL A 100 22.60 6.60 -3.11
N ARG A 101 23.30 5.51 -2.84
CA ARG A 101 22.74 4.17 -2.59
C ARG A 101 23.22 3.65 -1.26
N VAL A 102 22.42 2.77 -0.68
CA VAL A 102 22.74 2.09 0.57
C VAL A 102 22.80 0.58 0.35
N HIS A 103 23.81 -0.06 0.89
CA HIS A 103 23.89 -1.50 1.05
C HIS A 103 24.39 -1.78 2.47
N ILE A 104 23.58 -2.47 3.27
CA ILE A 104 23.87 -2.76 4.68
C ILE A 104 24.02 -4.26 4.85
N ASP A 105 25.13 -4.70 5.41
CA ASP A 105 25.34 -6.10 5.75
C ASP A 105 24.43 -6.53 6.92
N PRO A 106 24.09 -7.82 7.04
CA PRO A 106 23.31 -8.35 8.15
C PRO A 106 23.88 -7.94 9.49
N ASN A 107 23.03 -7.45 10.38
CA ASN A 107 23.44 -6.90 11.67
C ASN A 107 23.19 -7.85 12.86
N GLY A 108 22.54 -9.00 12.63
CA GLY A 108 22.20 -10.00 13.65
C GLY A 108 21.05 -9.58 14.58
N SER A 109 20.37 -8.46 14.30
CA SER A 109 19.27 -7.94 15.10
C SER A 109 17.90 -8.25 14.47
N ASN A 110 16.88 -8.47 15.30
CA ASN A 110 15.50 -8.57 14.85
C ASN A 110 14.84 -7.18 14.67
N SER A 111 15.45 -6.13 15.21
CA SER A 111 14.99 -4.75 15.07
C SER A 111 15.89 -3.98 14.10
N PRO A 112 15.36 -2.92 13.43
CA PRO A 112 16.18 -2.07 12.59
C PRO A 112 17.32 -1.41 13.36
N VAL A 113 18.50 -1.34 12.74
CA VAL A 113 19.70 -0.71 13.33
C VAL A 113 20.09 0.49 12.49
N LEU A 114 20.19 1.66 13.12
CA LEU A 114 20.58 2.90 12.45
C LEU A 114 22.05 2.81 11.96
N ARG A 115 22.26 3.23 10.73
CA ARG A 115 23.56 3.45 10.09
C ARG A 115 23.64 4.91 9.66
N THR A 116 24.71 5.58 10.03
CA THR A 116 24.96 6.99 9.68
C THR A 116 26.32 7.16 9.05
N ASP A 117 26.42 8.10 8.15
CA ASP A 117 27.67 8.57 7.59
C ASP A 117 27.53 10.07 7.27
N ARG A 118 28.63 10.70 6.91
CA ARG A 118 28.63 12.11 6.52
C ARG A 118 29.38 12.28 5.20
N LEU A 119 28.71 12.87 4.23
CA LEU A 119 29.28 13.21 2.95
C LEU A 119 29.81 14.65 2.99
N HIS A 120 31.11 14.81 2.78
CA HIS A 120 31.82 16.07 2.85
C HIS A 120 32.20 16.58 1.46
N PHE A 121 32.24 17.90 1.32
CA PHE A 121 32.71 18.65 0.16
C PHE A 121 33.69 19.70 0.63
N HIS A 122 34.94 19.62 0.19
CA HIS A 122 35.97 20.64 0.44
C HIS A 122 36.07 21.59 -0.75
N LEU A 123 36.01 22.88 -0.49
CA LEU A 123 36.23 23.92 -1.49
C LEU A 123 37.70 24.32 -1.53
N ALA A 124 38.25 24.61 -2.72
CA ALA A 124 39.60 25.10 -2.88
C ALA A 124 39.85 26.42 -2.12
N SER A 125 38.81 27.19 -1.80
CA SER A 125 38.85 28.35 -0.91
C SER A 125 39.04 28.04 0.57
N GLY A 126 39.13 26.74 0.96
CA GLY A 126 39.37 26.28 2.32
C GLY A 126 38.14 26.04 3.17
N ASN A 127 36.94 26.04 2.59
CA ASN A 127 35.69 25.75 3.32
C ASN A 127 35.23 24.32 3.13
N ASP A 128 34.64 23.75 4.21
CA ASP A 128 33.97 22.47 4.20
C ASP A 128 32.45 22.66 4.27
N ALA A 129 31.73 21.83 3.51
CA ALA A 129 30.30 21.67 3.61
C ALA A 129 29.99 20.17 3.71
N SER A 130 28.94 19.80 4.45
CA SER A 130 28.61 18.39 4.63
C SER A 130 27.11 18.16 4.79
N VAL A 131 26.67 16.95 4.45
CA VAL A 131 25.30 16.45 4.61
C VAL A 131 25.33 15.12 5.36
N CYS A 132 24.38 14.90 6.26
CA CYS A 132 24.21 13.64 6.97
C CYS A 132 23.50 12.62 6.07
N LEU A 133 23.94 11.36 6.13
CA LEU A 133 23.29 10.23 5.47
C LEU A 133 22.83 9.27 6.55
N GLU A 134 21.56 8.85 6.50
CA GLU A 134 20.97 7.95 7.49
C GLU A 134 20.17 6.84 6.81
N ALA A 135 20.27 5.62 7.34
CA ALA A 135 19.48 4.47 6.92
C ALA A 135 19.28 3.50 8.10
N TYR A 136 18.11 2.84 8.16
CA TYR A 136 17.86 1.79 9.12
C TYR A 136 18.00 0.43 8.45
N GLY A 137 19.02 -0.37 8.85
CA GLY A 137 19.24 -1.73 8.35
C GLY A 137 18.35 -2.73 9.08
N GLN A 138 17.43 -3.37 8.38
CA GLN A 138 16.54 -4.41 8.92
C GLN A 138 16.92 -5.77 8.38
N ASP A 139 17.28 -6.69 9.27
CA ASP A 139 17.48 -8.09 8.91
C ASP A 139 16.14 -8.77 8.57
N VAL A 140 16.15 -9.63 7.57
CA VAL A 140 14.96 -10.37 7.12
C VAL A 140 15.26 -11.86 6.91
N THR A 141 14.23 -12.69 7.11
CA THR A 141 14.26 -14.09 6.69
C THR A 141 13.83 -14.15 5.22
N ARG A 142 14.72 -14.62 4.34
CA ARG A 142 14.45 -14.69 2.89
C ARG A 142 13.82 -16.00 2.52
N ILE A 143 12.75 -15.93 1.71
CA ILE A 143 12.09 -17.09 1.10
C ILE A 143 12.19 -16.94 -0.42
N GLY A 144 12.86 -17.92 -1.03
CA GLY A 144 13.16 -17.88 -2.46
C GLY A 144 14.44 -17.10 -2.78
N ASN A 145 14.92 -17.29 -3.99
CA ASN A 145 16.18 -16.74 -4.49
C ASN A 145 16.06 -16.10 -5.89
N GLY A 146 14.82 -15.78 -6.30
CA GLY A 146 14.50 -15.24 -7.63
C GLY A 146 14.42 -16.29 -8.73
N LYS A 147 14.28 -17.59 -8.39
CA LYS A 147 14.19 -18.69 -9.36
C LYS A 147 12.75 -19.18 -9.64
N GLY A 148 11.76 -18.56 -9.03
CA GLY A 148 10.36 -18.65 -9.40
C GLY A 148 9.44 -19.37 -8.41
N ARG A 149 9.87 -20.46 -7.75
CA ARG A 149 8.97 -21.24 -6.86
C ARG A 149 9.70 -21.90 -5.69
N VAL A 150 9.03 -21.91 -4.53
CA VAL A 150 9.44 -22.61 -3.32
C VAL A 150 8.25 -23.43 -2.83
N ASP A 151 8.40 -24.75 -2.77
CA ASP A 151 7.38 -25.67 -2.29
C ASP A 151 7.73 -26.10 -0.86
N VAL A 152 6.75 -26.04 0.04
CA VAL A 152 6.86 -26.46 1.43
C VAL A 152 5.63 -27.23 1.86
N GLY A 153 5.78 -28.08 2.88
CA GLY A 153 4.65 -28.71 3.59
C GLY A 153 3.97 -27.69 4.53
N ASP A 154 3.94 -27.99 5.81
CA ASP A 154 3.49 -27.02 6.82
C ASP A 154 4.48 -25.86 6.94
N TYR A 155 3.95 -24.64 7.08
CA TYR A 155 4.78 -23.47 7.23
C TYR A 155 4.21 -22.46 8.24
N THR A 156 5.09 -21.91 9.07
CA THR A 156 4.71 -20.89 10.08
C THR A 156 5.54 -19.63 9.93
N PHE A 157 4.86 -18.50 9.74
CA PHE A 157 5.45 -17.18 9.86
C PHE A 157 5.36 -16.69 11.30
N THR A 158 6.50 -16.37 11.91
CA THR A 158 6.60 -15.86 13.29
C THR A 158 6.75 -14.33 13.30
N ALA A 159 6.64 -13.72 14.48
CA ALA A 159 6.79 -12.27 14.64
C ALA A 159 8.24 -11.80 14.83
N ASP A 160 9.18 -12.72 15.07
CA ASP A 160 10.54 -12.39 15.50
C ASP A 160 11.27 -11.50 14.50
N LYS A 161 11.26 -11.89 13.24
CA LYS A 161 11.96 -11.21 12.15
C LYS A 161 11.04 -11.11 10.93
N PRO A 162 11.07 -9.99 10.20
CA PRO A 162 10.31 -9.90 8.96
C PRO A 162 10.75 -10.92 7.91
N TYR A 163 9.84 -11.28 7.04
CA TYR A 163 10.10 -12.17 5.91
C TYR A 163 10.12 -11.36 4.61
N LEU A 164 11.07 -11.69 3.74
CA LEU A 164 11.15 -11.19 2.37
C LEU A 164 10.91 -12.35 1.40
N LEU A 165 9.72 -12.37 0.77
CA LEU A 165 9.38 -13.34 -0.25
C LEU A 165 9.77 -12.82 -1.63
N ARG A 166 10.62 -13.57 -2.34
CA ARG A 166 11.11 -13.20 -3.68
C ARG A 166 10.46 -14.00 -4.81
N ASP A 167 9.88 -15.15 -4.48
CA ASP A 167 9.31 -16.10 -5.42
C ASP A 167 7.87 -16.46 -5.05
N THR A 168 7.26 -17.35 -5.81
CA THR A 168 6.00 -17.99 -5.42
C THR A 168 6.24 -18.99 -4.31
N LEU A 169 5.64 -18.78 -3.15
CA LEU A 169 5.60 -19.76 -2.06
C LEU A 169 4.36 -20.63 -2.22
N VAL A 170 4.53 -21.94 -2.32
CA VAL A 170 3.43 -22.91 -2.34
C VAL A 170 3.48 -23.72 -1.05
N VAL A 171 2.41 -23.63 -0.26
CA VAL A 171 2.23 -24.36 0.99
C VAL A 171 1.21 -25.47 0.77
N ASP A 172 1.66 -26.71 0.70
CA ASP A 172 0.81 -27.88 0.47
C ASP A 172 0.13 -28.36 1.77
N GLY A 173 0.76 -28.11 2.92
CA GLY A 173 0.22 -28.38 4.26
C GLY A 173 -0.48 -27.17 4.87
N THR A 174 -0.42 -27.06 6.20
CA THR A 174 -1.00 -25.96 6.96
C THR A 174 -0.14 -24.71 6.89
N LEU A 175 -0.76 -23.58 6.59
CA LEU A 175 -0.12 -22.27 6.67
C LEU A 175 -0.55 -21.54 7.94
N ALA A 176 0.41 -21.21 8.81
CA ALA A 176 0.18 -20.44 10.03
C ALA A 176 0.92 -19.10 9.98
N LEU A 177 0.25 -18.01 10.38
CA LEU A 177 0.85 -16.70 10.59
C LEU A 177 0.55 -16.27 12.02
N GLN A 178 1.60 -16.02 12.80
CA GLN A 178 1.48 -15.58 14.19
C GLN A 178 1.22 -14.08 14.28
N ALA A 179 0.62 -13.63 15.37
CA ALA A 179 0.41 -12.21 15.66
C ALA A 179 1.72 -11.42 15.53
N GLY A 180 1.66 -10.28 14.83
CA GLY A 180 2.82 -9.43 14.58
C GLY A 180 3.75 -9.90 13.44
N ALA A 181 3.44 -10.98 12.73
CA ALA A 181 4.21 -11.41 11.56
C ALA A 181 4.20 -10.33 10.47
N ARG A 182 5.35 -10.07 9.86
CA ARG A 182 5.54 -9.06 8.81
C ARG A 182 6.10 -9.71 7.56
N LEU A 183 5.35 -9.68 6.46
CA LEU A 183 5.72 -10.27 5.19
C LEU A 183 5.87 -9.17 4.13
N TYR A 184 7.05 -9.07 3.58
CA TYR A 184 7.37 -8.17 2.50
C TYR A 184 7.51 -8.96 1.20
N MET A 185 6.71 -8.59 0.22
CA MET A 185 6.53 -9.33 -1.02
C MET A 185 7.27 -8.63 -2.14
N HIS A 186 8.25 -9.30 -2.73
CA HIS A 186 8.95 -8.79 -3.90
C HIS A 186 8.04 -8.77 -5.13
N ARG A 187 8.40 -7.96 -6.11
CA ARG A 187 7.65 -7.88 -7.36
C ARG A 187 7.50 -9.27 -8.01
N GLY A 188 6.26 -9.69 -8.24
CA GLY A 188 5.93 -11.01 -8.80
C GLY A 188 5.79 -12.12 -7.76
N ALA A 189 6.17 -11.91 -6.50
CA ALA A 189 5.96 -12.88 -5.44
C ALA A 189 4.45 -13.08 -5.15
N CYS A 190 4.09 -14.31 -4.79
CA CYS A 190 2.75 -14.66 -4.32
C CYS A 190 2.80 -15.84 -3.35
N ILE A 191 1.69 -16.06 -2.65
CA ILE A 191 1.49 -17.22 -1.78
C ILE A 191 0.34 -18.06 -2.34
N TYR A 192 0.58 -19.34 -2.53
CA TYR A 192 -0.46 -20.35 -2.77
C TYR A 192 -0.56 -21.24 -1.54
N ALA A 193 -1.73 -21.30 -0.90
CA ALA A 193 -2.02 -22.25 0.17
C ALA A 193 -3.06 -23.27 -0.32
N LEU A 194 -2.69 -24.56 -0.25
CA LEU A 194 -3.51 -25.68 -0.68
C LEU A 194 -4.15 -26.40 0.51
N GLY A 195 -3.67 -26.10 1.72
CA GLY A 195 -4.20 -26.65 2.98
C GLY A 195 -5.03 -25.64 3.77
N ASP A 196 -5.14 -25.91 5.06
CA ASP A 196 -5.76 -25.00 6.01
C ASP A 196 -4.88 -23.78 6.28
N VAL A 197 -5.52 -22.63 6.57
CA VAL A 197 -4.78 -21.39 6.85
C VAL A 197 -5.28 -20.80 8.17
N THR A 198 -4.33 -20.43 9.03
CA THR A 198 -4.60 -19.69 10.26
C THR A 198 -3.68 -18.48 10.35
N ALA A 199 -4.23 -17.28 10.16
CA ALA A 199 -3.54 -16.02 10.36
C ALA A 199 -4.12 -15.33 11.60
N ALA A 200 -3.42 -15.47 12.74
CA ALA A 200 -3.92 -15.11 14.06
C ALA A 200 -3.30 -13.80 14.58
N GLY A 201 -3.52 -12.68 13.86
CA GLY A 201 -3.17 -11.34 14.35
C GLY A 201 -4.10 -10.88 15.47
N THR A 202 -3.70 -9.82 16.16
CA THR A 202 -4.51 -9.11 17.17
C THR A 202 -4.50 -7.62 16.89
N LEU A 203 -5.37 -6.87 17.58
CA LEU A 203 -5.41 -5.42 17.45
C LEU A 203 -4.04 -4.77 17.78
N GLU A 204 -3.36 -5.27 18.83
CA GLU A 204 -2.06 -4.76 19.30
C GLU A 204 -0.89 -5.28 18.44
N ALA A 205 -1.06 -6.44 17.81
CA ALA A 205 -0.03 -7.09 16.99
C ALA A 205 -0.64 -7.62 15.67
N PRO A 206 -1.05 -6.72 14.76
CA PRO A 206 -1.60 -7.12 13.48
C PRO A 206 -0.54 -7.81 12.61
N ILE A 207 -0.99 -8.70 11.74
CA ILE A 207 -0.16 -9.27 10.68
C ILE A 207 -0.15 -8.30 9.52
N VAL A 208 1.03 -8.00 8.96
CA VAL A 208 1.16 -7.08 7.82
C VAL A 208 1.78 -7.81 6.63
N ILE A 209 1.08 -7.77 5.49
CA ILE A 209 1.53 -8.33 4.21
C ILE A 209 1.48 -7.21 3.17
N SER A 210 2.65 -6.80 2.65
CA SER A 210 2.75 -5.66 1.73
C SER A 210 3.91 -5.84 0.74
N GLY A 211 4.02 -4.94 -0.25
CA GLY A 211 5.22 -4.88 -1.09
C GLY A 211 6.50 -4.59 -0.29
N ASP A 212 7.64 -4.99 -0.83
CA ASP A 212 8.96 -4.90 -0.20
C ASP A 212 9.63 -3.52 -0.32
N ARG A 213 9.01 -2.56 -1.01
CA ARG A 213 9.48 -1.19 -1.13
C ARG A 213 8.96 -0.37 0.07
N LEU A 214 9.85 -0.04 0.99
CA LEU A 214 9.57 0.74 2.20
C LEU A 214 9.91 2.22 2.03
N ASP A 215 10.57 2.57 0.93
CA ASP A 215 10.89 3.94 0.53
C ASP A 215 9.67 4.70 -0.03
N ASN A 216 9.89 5.95 -0.38
CA ASN A 216 8.88 6.77 -1.04
C ASN A 216 8.93 6.61 -2.57
N LEU A 217 7.77 6.64 -3.21
CA LEU A 217 7.63 6.61 -4.66
C LEU A 217 8.16 7.92 -5.27
N PHE A 218 7.79 9.06 -4.66
CA PHE A 218 8.32 10.40 -4.91
C PHE A 218 7.95 11.30 -3.72
N ASP A 219 8.80 12.25 -3.42
CA ASP A 219 8.69 13.15 -2.26
C ASP A 219 8.31 12.39 -0.98
N SER A 220 7.09 12.54 -0.51
CA SER A 220 6.57 11.95 0.73
C SER A 220 5.52 10.87 0.51
N VAL A 221 5.34 10.39 -0.72
CA VAL A 221 4.38 9.31 -1.03
C VAL A 221 5.00 7.96 -0.76
N PRO A 222 4.61 7.24 0.30
CA PRO A 222 5.13 5.91 0.56
C PRO A 222 4.83 4.95 -0.59
N TYR A 223 5.81 4.14 -0.99
CA TYR A 223 5.66 3.18 -2.08
C TYR A 223 4.54 2.16 -1.81
N ARG A 224 4.20 1.92 -0.54
CA ARG A 224 3.07 1.08 -0.13
C ARG A 224 1.70 1.54 -0.65
N PHE A 225 1.59 2.79 -1.14
CA PHE A 225 0.38 3.27 -1.83
C PHE A 225 0.38 2.98 -3.34
N ALA A 226 1.45 2.39 -3.88
CA ALA A 226 1.50 1.94 -5.26
C ALA A 226 0.93 0.53 -5.37
N ALA A 227 -0.32 0.41 -5.83
CA ALA A 227 -0.94 -0.89 -6.09
C ALA A 227 -0.15 -1.71 -7.13
N GLY A 228 -0.28 -3.04 -7.10
CA GLY A 228 0.40 -3.93 -8.05
C GLY A 228 1.87 -4.17 -7.77
N SER A 229 2.30 -3.99 -6.51
CA SER A 229 3.68 -4.21 -6.11
C SER A 229 4.07 -5.70 -6.08
N TRP A 230 3.11 -6.60 -5.87
CA TRP A 230 3.26 -8.06 -5.80
C TRP A 230 1.98 -8.75 -6.30
N ASN A 231 1.97 -10.09 -6.46
CA ASN A 231 0.86 -10.74 -7.15
C ASN A 231 -0.39 -10.97 -6.30
N GLY A 232 -0.29 -11.55 -5.10
CA GLY A 232 -1.46 -11.83 -4.26
C GLY A 232 -1.32 -13.08 -3.40
N ILE A 233 -2.39 -13.39 -2.66
CA ILE A 233 -2.55 -14.61 -1.86
C ILE A 233 -3.68 -15.43 -2.47
N TYR A 234 -3.40 -16.68 -2.79
CA TYR A 234 -4.32 -17.61 -3.43
C TYR A 234 -4.56 -18.82 -2.52
N LEU A 235 -5.80 -19.01 -2.09
CA LEU A 235 -6.24 -20.16 -1.33
C LEU A 235 -7.02 -21.07 -2.28
N GLN A 236 -6.52 -22.27 -2.49
CA GLN A 236 -7.12 -23.20 -3.42
C GLN A 236 -7.46 -24.50 -2.69
N ALA A 237 -8.71 -24.96 -2.82
CA ALA A 237 -9.19 -26.18 -2.20
C ALA A 237 -9.75 -27.18 -3.21
N ASP A 238 -9.31 -28.44 -3.09
CA ASP A 238 -9.86 -29.61 -3.76
C ASP A 238 -10.69 -30.50 -2.81
N GLN A 239 -10.71 -30.13 -1.53
CA GLN A 239 -11.51 -30.71 -0.45
C GLN A 239 -11.90 -29.61 0.55
N PRO A 240 -12.86 -29.82 1.45
CA PRO A 240 -13.23 -28.82 2.46
C PRO A 240 -12.01 -28.37 3.28
N ARG A 241 -11.82 -27.07 3.41
CA ARG A 241 -10.72 -26.43 4.13
C ARG A 241 -11.25 -25.36 5.07
N ASN A 242 -10.45 -25.03 6.09
CA ASN A 242 -10.72 -23.92 7.00
C ASN A 242 -9.64 -22.85 6.83
N TRP A 243 -10.07 -21.64 6.49
CA TRP A 243 -9.22 -20.48 6.33
C TRP A 243 -9.66 -19.40 7.31
N SER A 244 -8.79 -19.03 8.23
CA SER A 244 -9.07 -18.07 9.29
C SER A 244 -8.06 -16.92 9.28
N PHE A 245 -8.58 -15.69 9.27
CA PHE A 245 -7.79 -14.47 9.28
C PHE A 245 -8.33 -13.52 10.34
N SER A 246 -7.50 -13.14 11.29
CA SER A 246 -7.82 -12.13 12.32
C SER A 246 -6.76 -11.03 12.30
N TYR A 247 -7.19 -9.78 12.23
CA TYR A 247 -6.32 -8.59 12.22
C TYR A 247 -5.13 -8.71 11.25
N VAL A 248 -5.44 -8.95 9.98
CA VAL A 248 -4.46 -9.04 8.89
C VAL A 248 -4.63 -7.86 7.95
N ASP A 249 -3.57 -7.09 7.77
CA ASP A 249 -3.47 -6.03 6.76
C ASP A 249 -2.81 -6.59 5.50
N ILE A 250 -3.53 -6.66 4.38
CA ILE A 250 -3.05 -7.08 3.05
C ILE A 250 -3.06 -5.87 2.13
N LEU A 251 -1.88 -5.41 1.71
CA LEU A 251 -1.70 -4.10 1.09
C LEU A 251 -1.01 -4.16 -0.27
N SER A 252 -1.51 -3.38 -1.22
CA SER A 252 -0.79 -2.95 -2.44
C SER A 252 -0.38 -4.05 -3.43
N GLY A 253 -1.04 -5.21 -3.42
CA GLY A 253 -0.83 -6.28 -4.40
C GLY A 253 -1.61 -6.07 -5.70
N ASN A 254 -1.53 -7.05 -6.60
CA ASN A 254 -2.47 -7.18 -7.72
C ASN A 254 -3.82 -7.68 -7.21
N VAL A 255 -3.80 -8.73 -6.40
CA VAL A 255 -4.95 -9.31 -5.71
C VAL A 255 -4.65 -9.36 -4.21
N GLY A 256 -5.63 -9.04 -3.37
CA GLY A 256 -5.47 -9.21 -1.94
C GLY A 256 -5.56 -10.69 -1.55
N LEU A 257 -6.76 -11.23 -1.52
CA LEU A 257 -7.04 -12.62 -1.18
C LEU A 257 -7.97 -13.24 -2.23
N TYR A 258 -7.55 -14.35 -2.83
CA TYR A 258 -8.31 -15.10 -3.82
C TYR A 258 -8.60 -16.50 -3.29
N CYS A 259 -9.85 -16.77 -2.93
CA CYS A 259 -10.33 -18.05 -2.43
C CYS A 259 -11.08 -18.77 -3.55
N TYR A 260 -10.65 -19.98 -3.89
CA TYR A 260 -11.23 -20.75 -4.97
C TYR A 260 -11.38 -22.23 -4.60
N SER A 261 -12.50 -22.81 -4.95
CA SER A 261 -12.64 -24.27 -5.04
C SER A 261 -13.45 -24.67 -6.28
N ASN A 262 -13.31 -25.93 -6.65
CA ASN A 262 -14.16 -26.60 -7.66
C ASN A 262 -15.23 -27.49 -7.02
N LEU A 263 -15.39 -27.41 -5.70
CA LEU A 263 -16.35 -28.19 -4.93
C LEU A 263 -17.77 -27.67 -5.11
N THR A 264 -18.73 -28.53 -4.92
CA THR A 264 -20.16 -28.18 -4.90
C THR A 264 -20.77 -28.23 -3.49
N SER A 265 -20.30 -29.12 -2.63
CA SER A 265 -20.69 -29.26 -1.22
C SER A 265 -19.91 -30.42 -0.58
N PRO A 266 -19.43 -30.31 0.67
CA PRO A 266 -19.30 -29.07 1.43
C PRO A 266 -18.22 -28.14 0.85
N LEU A 267 -18.41 -26.82 0.99
CA LEU A 267 -17.46 -25.82 0.52
C LEU A 267 -16.37 -25.52 1.57
N PRO A 268 -15.21 -24.97 1.15
CA PRO A 268 -14.25 -24.40 2.08
C PRO A 268 -14.87 -23.23 2.86
N GLN A 269 -14.44 -23.07 4.12
CA GLN A 269 -14.93 -22.03 5.02
C GLN A 269 -13.87 -20.96 5.22
N LEU A 270 -14.19 -19.72 4.85
CA LEU A 270 -13.38 -18.55 5.16
C LEU A 270 -13.97 -17.79 6.35
N THR A 271 -13.18 -17.53 7.37
CA THR A 271 -13.53 -16.59 8.45
C THR A 271 -12.54 -15.43 8.47
N MET A 272 -13.06 -14.19 8.51
CA MET A 272 -12.24 -12.99 8.63
C MET A 272 -12.80 -12.08 9.72
N ASP A 273 -11.94 -11.58 10.61
CA ASP A 273 -12.31 -10.57 11.60
C ASP A 273 -11.24 -9.49 11.75
N GLY A 274 -11.64 -8.21 11.77
CA GLY A 274 -10.76 -7.09 11.96
C GLY A 274 -9.70 -6.91 10.85
N CYS A 275 -9.85 -7.52 9.68
CA CYS A 275 -8.86 -7.46 8.60
C CYS A 275 -9.02 -6.21 7.74
N ARG A 276 -7.93 -5.82 7.05
CA ARG A 276 -7.93 -4.77 6.04
C ARG A 276 -7.28 -5.27 4.75
N ILE A 277 -8.01 -5.17 3.65
CA ILE A 277 -7.50 -5.43 2.29
C ILE A 277 -7.59 -4.12 1.52
N HIS A 278 -6.42 -3.51 1.25
CA HIS A 278 -6.37 -2.14 0.76
C HIS A 278 -5.44 -1.99 -0.44
N ASN A 279 -5.90 -1.21 -1.44
CA ASN A 279 -5.10 -0.70 -2.56
C ASN A 279 -4.52 -1.78 -3.49
N HIS A 280 -5.41 -2.53 -4.13
CA HIS A 280 -5.03 -3.60 -5.07
C HIS A 280 -5.27 -3.20 -6.54
N ALA A 281 -4.37 -3.64 -7.43
CA ALA A 281 -4.43 -3.32 -8.86
C ALA A 281 -5.55 -4.04 -9.62
N LEU A 282 -6.12 -5.08 -9.02
CA LEU A 282 -7.25 -5.84 -9.56
C LEU A 282 -8.35 -6.01 -8.50
N TYR A 283 -8.25 -7.00 -7.64
CA TYR A 283 -9.28 -7.40 -6.69
C TYR A 283 -8.80 -7.33 -5.24
N GLY A 284 -9.68 -6.94 -4.33
CA GLY A 284 -9.43 -7.07 -2.90
C GLY A 284 -9.67 -8.51 -2.43
N LEU A 285 -10.90 -8.92 -2.30
CA LEU A 285 -11.33 -10.27 -1.92
C LEU A 285 -12.10 -10.93 -3.07
N VAL A 286 -11.71 -12.13 -3.45
CA VAL A 286 -12.42 -12.97 -4.43
C VAL A 286 -12.84 -14.26 -3.76
N LEU A 287 -14.13 -14.59 -3.84
CA LEU A 287 -14.74 -15.79 -3.28
C LEU A 287 -15.42 -16.57 -4.40
N ILE A 288 -14.88 -17.75 -4.74
CA ILE A 288 -15.45 -18.63 -5.76
C ILE A 288 -15.68 -20.02 -5.15
N ASN A 289 -16.93 -20.45 -5.08
CA ASN A 289 -17.36 -21.69 -4.48
C ASN A 289 -16.77 -21.87 -3.06
N THR A 290 -16.97 -20.86 -2.23
CA THR A 290 -16.42 -20.76 -0.86
C THR A 290 -17.50 -20.17 0.03
N ASP A 291 -17.71 -20.71 1.22
CA ASP A 291 -18.54 -20.06 2.23
C ASP A 291 -17.69 -19.07 3.05
N ALA A 292 -18.25 -17.93 3.42
CA ALA A 292 -17.49 -16.90 4.14
C ALA A 292 -18.30 -16.20 5.23
N LEU A 293 -17.69 -16.04 6.40
CA LEU A 293 -18.10 -15.11 7.45
C LEU A 293 -17.03 -14.02 7.61
N VAL A 294 -17.40 -12.79 7.33
CA VAL A 294 -16.51 -11.64 7.35
C VAL A 294 -17.06 -10.59 8.30
N THR A 295 -16.32 -10.27 9.34
CA THR A 295 -16.72 -9.33 10.40
C THR A 295 -15.69 -8.23 10.59
N ASN A 296 -16.13 -7.00 10.87
CA ASN A 296 -15.25 -5.88 11.20
C ASN A 296 -14.12 -5.61 10.18
N CYS A 297 -14.33 -5.90 8.89
CA CYS A 297 -13.29 -5.81 7.88
C CYS A 297 -13.43 -4.56 7.00
N GLU A 298 -12.28 -4.03 6.56
CA GLU A 298 -12.17 -2.99 5.56
C GLU A 298 -11.66 -3.55 4.23
N PHE A 299 -12.42 -3.31 3.15
CA PHE A 299 -12.03 -3.59 1.77
C PHE A 299 -12.05 -2.29 0.99
N SER A 300 -10.89 -1.82 0.58
CA SER A 300 -10.82 -0.47 0.03
C SER A 300 -9.86 -0.33 -1.14
N ASN A 301 -10.19 0.58 -2.05
CA ASN A 301 -9.34 1.01 -3.17
C ASN A 301 -8.79 -0.12 -4.06
N CYS A 302 -9.66 -0.83 -4.78
CA CYS A 302 -9.26 -1.82 -5.77
C CYS A 302 -9.68 -1.37 -7.19
N ALA A 303 -8.81 -1.63 -8.18
CA ALA A 303 -9.03 -1.15 -9.55
C ALA A 303 -10.18 -1.86 -10.27
N SER A 304 -10.49 -3.11 -9.90
CA SER A 304 -11.67 -3.82 -10.39
C SER A 304 -12.76 -3.85 -9.33
N TYR A 305 -12.73 -4.82 -8.44
CA TYR A 305 -13.72 -4.94 -7.36
C TYR A 305 -13.01 -5.06 -6.01
N CYS A 306 -13.53 -4.39 -4.98
CA CYS A 306 -13.06 -4.64 -3.62
C CYS A 306 -13.50 -6.03 -3.14
N ILE A 307 -14.70 -6.46 -3.53
CA ILE A 307 -15.23 -7.80 -3.25
C ILE A 307 -15.87 -8.36 -4.53
N TYR A 308 -15.53 -9.61 -4.87
CA TYR A 308 -16.16 -10.40 -5.91
C TYR A 308 -16.62 -11.73 -5.33
N CYS A 309 -17.91 -12.07 -5.48
CA CYS A 309 -18.51 -13.30 -4.96
C CYS A 309 -19.17 -14.09 -6.08
N ALA A 310 -18.87 -15.41 -6.16
CA ALA A 310 -19.45 -16.33 -7.13
C ALA A 310 -19.54 -17.77 -6.58
N GLY A 311 -20.71 -18.17 -6.15
CA GLY A 311 -20.96 -19.50 -5.58
C GLY A 311 -20.59 -19.62 -4.09
N GLY A 312 -21.52 -20.07 -3.29
CA GLY A 312 -21.43 -20.21 -1.84
C GLY A 312 -22.23 -19.17 -1.05
N GLU A 313 -22.22 -19.31 0.26
CA GLU A 313 -22.91 -18.41 1.19
C GLU A 313 -21.90 -17.46 1.84
N HIS A 314 -22.06 -16.14 1.60
CA HIS A 314 -21.19 -15.10 2.10
C HIS A 314 -21.96 -14.18 3.04
N ARG A 315 -21.43 -13.96 4.24
CA ARG A 315 -22.01 -13.06 5.22
C ARG A 315 -21.00 -12.01 5.65
N PHE A 316 -21.27 -10.75 5.31
CA PHE A 316 -20.49 -9.60 5.71
C PHE A 316 -21.21 -8.83 6.82
N VAL A 317 -20.56 -8.64 7.95
CA VAL A 317 -21.13 -7.98 9.13
C VAL A 317 -20.22 -6.85 9.58
N HIS A 318 -20.77 -5.66 9.79
CA HIS A 318 -19.98 -4.50 10.17
C HIS A 318 -18.72 -4.31 9.31
N SER A 319 -18.88 -4.42 7.98
CA SER A 319 -17.78 -4.28 7.04
C SER A 319 -17.85 -2.96 6.28
N THR A 320 -16.70 -2.37 6.00
CA THR A 320 -16.59 -1.16 5.16
C THR A 320 -16.02 -1.55 3.80
N VAL A 321 -16.79 -1.33 2.73
CA VAL A 321 -16.35 -1.55 1.36
C VAL A 321 -16.35 -0.21 0.63
N ALA A 322 -15.16 0.33 0.33
CA ALA A 322 -14.96 1.70 -0.12
C ALA A 322 -14.05 1.79 -1.35
N SER A 323 -14.62 2.02 -2.55
CA SER A 323 -13.86 2.05 -3.80
C SER A 323 -13.65 3.48 -4.31
N TYR A 324 -12.46 4.03 -4.02
CA TYR A 324 -12.00 5.35 -4.50
C TYR A 324 -10.75 5.26 -5.38
N PHE A 325 -10.43 4.08 -5.87
CA PHE A 325 -9.17 3.76 -6.56
C PHE A 325 -8.89 4.65 -7.77
N GLY A 326 -9.83 4.85 -8.66
CA GLY A 326 -9.64 5.57 -9.92
C GLY A 326 -9.36 7.06 -9.77
N TYR A 327 -9.65 7.63 -8.59
CA TYR A 327 -9.51 9.06 -8.34
C TYR A 327 -8.11 9.47 -7.88
N THR A 328 -7.38 8.58 -7.25
CA THR A 328 -6.17 8.94 -6.49
C THR A 328 -4.96 8.02 -6.71
N ASN A 329 -5.10 6.90 -7.41
CA ASN A 329 -3.97 6.00 -7.64
C ASN A 329 -3.15 6.43 -8.86
N ILE A 330 -1.99 7.02 -8.60
CA ILE A 330 -1.13 7.67 -9.59
C ILE A 330 -0.54 6.67 -10.60
N ARG A 331 -0.35 5.41 -10.21
CA ARG A 331 0.38 4.43 -11.02
C ARG A 331 -0.50 3.69 -12.03
N ILE A 332 -1.82 3.54 -11.75
CA ILE A 332 -2.68 2.61 -12.48
C ILE A 332 -4.01 3.24 -12.91
N GLN A 333 -4.10 4.56 -12.98
CA GLN A 333 -5.32 5.27 -13.42
C GLN A 333 -5.85 4.77 -14.78
N SER A 334 -4.97 4.27 -15.64
CA SER A 334 -5.34 3.77 -16.97
C SER A 334 -5.92 2.35 -16.99
N THR A 335 -5.81 1.59 -15.90
CA THR A 335 -6.25 0.18 -15.83
C THR A 335 -7.52 -0.03 -15.01
N ALA A 336 -7.98 1.00 -14.28
CA ALA A 336 -9.27 0.93 -13.58
C ALA A 336 -10.39 0.76 -14.61
N LYS A 337 -11.21 -0.29 -14.46
CA LYS A 337 -12.40 -0.47 -15.31
C LYS A 337 -13.36 0.69 -15.08
N GLU A 338 -13.88 1.25 -16.15
CA GLU A 338 -14.85 2.35 -16.07
C GLU A 338 -16.10 1.98 -15.25
N ASP A 339 -16.47 0.69 -15.22
CA ASP A 339 -17.66 0.17 -14.53
C ASP A 339 -17.36 -0.57 -13.23
N ALA A 340 -16.13 -0.48 -12.66
CA ALA A 340 -15.79 -1.20 -11.45
C ALA A 340 -16.61 -0.70 -10.25
N ALA A 341 -17.44 -1.57 -9.69
CA ALA A 341 -18.15 -1.36 -8.44
C ALA A 341 -17.31 -1.80 -7.23
N ALA A 342 -17.68 -1.37 -6.02
CA ALA A 342 -17.01 -1.86 -4.82
C ALA A 342 -17.30 -3.36 -4.60
N VAL A 343 -18.54 -3.77 -4.82
CA VAL A 343 -18.99 -5.17 -4.68
C VAL A 343 -19.62 -5.65 -5.97
N TYR A 344 -19.19 -6.82 -6.44
CA TYR A 344 -19.79 -7.52 -7.56
C TYR A 344 -20.21 -8.94 -7.13
N ILE A 345 -21.50 -9.24 -7.23
CA ILE A 345 -22.09 -10.54 -6.91
C ILE A 345 -22.49 -11.20 -8.22
N ASP A 346 -21.81 -12.31 -8.53
CA ASP A 346 -22.04 -13.07 -9.74
C ASP A 346 -22.68 -14.43 -9.45
N ASN A 347 -23.48 -14.91 -10.35
CA ASN A 347 -23.99 -16.26 -10.33
C ASN A 347 -23.50 -16.97 -11.61
N LEU A 348 -22.22 -17.36 -11.58
CA LEU A 348 -21.49 -17.93 -12.72
C LEU A 348 -22.15 -19.13 -13.38
N SER A 349 -23.01 -19.83 -12.64
CA SER A 349 -23.77 -20.94 -13.18
C SER A 349 -25.17 -20.97 -12.60
N LYS A 350 -26.14 -21.39 -13.40
CA LYS A 350 -27.47 -21.77 -12.90
C LYS A 350 -27.44 -23.08 -12.08
N GLN A 351 -26.25 -23.68 -11.92
CA GLN A 351 -26.00 -24.91 -11.17
C GLN A 351 -25.49 -24.55 -9.76
N PRO A 352 -25.79 -25.36 -8.74
CA PRO A 352 -25.21 -25.21 -7.40
C PRO A 352 -23.67 -25.28 -7.42
N PRO A 353 -22.99 -24.56 -6.51
CA PRO A 353 -23.55 -23.73 -5.46
C PRO A 353 -24.02 -22.36 -5.97
N GLN A 354 -25.25 -21.97 -5.61
CA GLN A 354 -25.75 -20.63 -5.88
C GLN A 354 -24.99 -19.61 -5.02
N THR A 355 -24.91 -18.39 -5.50
CA THR A 355 -24.32 -17.30 -4.73
C THR A 355 -25.36 -16.67 -3.81
N VAL A 356 -25.13 -16.75 -2.50
CA VAL A 356 -25.90 -16.02 -1.49
C VAL A 356 -24.97 -15.06 -0.77
N CYS A 357 -25.19 -13.76 -0.92
CA CYS A 357 -24.32 -12.76 -0.32
C CYS A 357 -25.16 -11.79 0.53
N SER A 358 -24.91 -11.75 1.81
CA SER A 358 -25.66 -10.95 2.78
C SER A 358 -24.77 -9.91 3.45
N PHE A 359 -25.31 -8.71 3.66
CA PHE A 359 -24.64 -7.62 4.32
C PHE A 359 -25.45 -7.11 5.51
N TYR A 360 -24.82 -7.02 6.67
CA TYR A 360 -25.42 -6.53 7.90
C TYR A 360 -24.56 -5.38 8.46
N ASN A 361 -25.18 -4.26 8.78
CA ASN A 361 -24.51 -3.08 9.37
C ASN A 361 -23.24 -2.68 8.63
N SER A 362 -23.25 -2.73 7.29
CA SER A 362 -22.07 -2.54 6.46
C SER A 362 -22.21 -1.27 5.63
N ILE A 363 -21.08 -0.74 5.16
CA ILE A 363 -20.99 0.37 4.21
C ILE A 363 -20.52 -0.17 2.86
N ILE A 364 -21.26 0.14 1.78
CA ILE A 364 -20.83 -0.09 0.40
C ILE A 364 -20.89 1.24 -0.34
N THR A 365 -19.73 1.85 -0.58
CA THR A 365 -19.64 3.19 -1.19
C THR A 365 -18.37 3.35 -2.02
N GLY A 366 -18.20 4.49 -2.65
CA GLY A 366 -17.05 4.79 -3.48
C GLY A 366 -17.25 6.02 -4.37
N TYR A 367 -16.32 6.23 -5.26
CA TYR A 367 -16.32 7.38 -6.16
C TYR A 367 -17.53 7.34 -7.14
N ARG A 368 -17.88 6.18 -7.67
CA ARG A 368 -18.92 6.00 -8.69
C ARG A 368 -20.33 5.93 -8.08
N THR A 369 -21.35 6.15 -8.90
CA THR A 369 -22.75 6.13 -8.48
C THR A 369 -23.24 4.73 -8.11
N ASN A 370 -22.76 3.70 -8.78
CA ASN A 370 -23.18 2.32 -8.53
C ASN A 370 -22.03 1.49 -7.97
N GLN A 371 -22.09 1.20 -6.68
CA GLN A 371 -21.05 0.51 -5.93
C GLN A 371 -21.40 -0.92 -5.55
N LEU A 372 -22.65 -1.35 -5.78
CA LEU A 372 -23.09 -2.73 -5.57
C LEU A 372 -23.77 -3.22 -6.84
N VAL A 373 -23.19 -4.21 -7.48
CA VAL A 373 -23.73 -4.84 -8.69
C VAL A 373 -24.07 -6.29 -8.38
N VAL A 374 -25.30 -6.67 -8.69
CA VAL A 374 -25.77 -8.05 -8.68
C VAL A 374 -25.99 -8.47 -10.14
N ALA A 375 -25.16 -9.38 -10.64
CA ALA A 375 -25.26 -9.83 -12.01
C ALA A 375 -26.50 -10.72 -12.21
N THR A 376 -27.18 -10.55 -13.33
CA THR A 376 -28.28 -11.41 -13.73
C THR A 376 -27.75 -12.74 -14.32
N PRO A 377 -28.48 -13.86 -14.19
CA PRO A 377 -29.89 -13.90 -13.84
C PRO A 377 -30.19 -14.53 -12.49
N PHE A 378 -30.49 -13.72 -11.50
CA PHE A 378 -31.28 -14.25 -10.40
C PHE A 378 -32.74 -14.19 -10.85
N ASP A 379 -33.35 -15.34 -11.12
CA ASP A 379 -34.78 -15.42 -11.49
C ASP A 379 -35.63 -14.82 -10.37
N ARG A 380 -36.04 -13.58 -10.54
CA ARG A 380 -37.00 -12.82 -9.72
C ARG A 380 -36.66 -12.52 -8.27
N TYR A 381 -35.72 -13.21 -7.62
CA TYR A 381 -35.46 -13.05 -6.19
C TYR A 381 -34.00 -13.32 -5.85
N TYR A 382 -33.31 -12.30 -5.37
CA TYR A 382 -31.97 -12.46 -4.82
C TYR A 382 -32.06 -13.05 -3.38
N PRO A 383 -31.43 -14.19 -3.04
CA PRO A 383 -31.62 -14.85 -1.77
C PRO A 383 -30.88 -14.19 -0.58
N GLY A 384 -29.99 -13.23 -0.81
CA GLY A 384 -29.20 -12.57 0.25
C GLY A 384 -30.02 -11.55 1.04
N THR A 385 -29.57 -11.29 2.26
CA THR A 385 -30.18 -10.31 3.19
C THR A 385 -29.33 -9.05 3.28
N PHE A 386 -29.97 -7.88 3.26
CA PHE A 386 -29.36 -6.59 3.48
C PHE A 386 -30.09 -5.87 4.61
N LEU A 387 -29.37 -5.59 5.74
CA LEU A 387 -29.97 -5.02 6.94
C LEU A 387 -29.04 -4.00 7.60
N GLY A 388 -29.54 -2.79 7.81
CA GLY A 388 -28.81 -1.73 8.54
C GLY A 388 -27.58 -1.19 7.81
N ASN A 389 -27.56 -1.25 6.48
CA ASN A 389 -26.42 -0.84 5.67
C ASN A 389 -26.55 0.59 5.16
N TYR A 390 -25.40 1.21 4.84
CA TYR A 390 -25.30 2.39 3.98
C TYR A 390 -24.86 1.95 2.57
N LEU A 391 -25.70 2.20 1.56
CA LEU A 391 -25.51 1.69 0.20
C LEU A 391 -25.47 2.83 -0.83
N LYS A 392 -24.40 2.93 -1.60
CA LYS A 392 -24.31 3.81 -2.77
C LYS A 392 -24.58 3.01 -4.04
N THR A 393 -25.85 3.00 -4.46
CA THR A 393 -26.30 2.30 -5.67
C THR A 393 -27.56 2.94 -6.23
N ASP A 394 -27.74 2.90 -7.55
CA ASP A 394 -28.87 3.56 -8.21
C ASP A 394 -30.19 2.79 -8.07
N THR A 395 -30.14 1.47 -8.12
CA THR A 395 -31.34 0.61 -8.02
C THR A 395 -30.95 -0.79 -7.59
N LEU A 396 -31.51 -1.24 -6.49
CA LEU A 396 -31.45 -2.64 -6.08
C LEU A 396 -32.85 -3.19 -5.84
N GLN A 397 -33.19 -4.22 -6.59
CA GLN A 397 -34.31 -5.08 -6.25
C GLN A 397 -33.82 -6.18 -5.30
N ILE A 398 -33.52 -5.79 -4.06
CA ILE A 398 -33.15 -6.71 -2.99
C ILE A 398 -34.29 -6.83 -1.97
N PRO A 399 -34.43 -7.96 -1.30
CA PRO A 399 -35.33 -8.12 -0.16
C PRO A 399 -35.01 -7.11 0.95
N HIS A 400 -36.04 -6.58 1.59
CA HIS A 400 -35.89 -5.64 2.72
C HIS A 400 -35.08 -4.38 2.39
N ALA A 401 -35.25 -3.86 1.16
CA ALA A 401 -34.61 -2.62 0.72
C ALA A 401 -34.83 -1.47 1.70
N GLU A 402 -36.01 -1.38 2.31
CA GLU A 402 -36.44 -0.38 3.31
C GLU A 402 -35.64 -0.41 4.61
N ALA A 403 -34.96 -1.51 4.90
CA ALA A 403 -34.13 -1.68 6.10
C ALA A 403 -32.70 -1.08 5.95
N ASN A 404 -32.43 -0.41 4.84
CA ASN A 404 -31.13 0.17 4.54
C ASN A 404 -31.24 1.67 4.27
N THR A 405 -30.11 2.37 4.45
CA THR A 405 -29.96 3.78 4.07
C THR A 405 -29.23 3.87 2.75
N TYR A 406 -29.83 4.60 1.80
CA TYR A 406 -29.28 4.78 0.46
C TYR A 406 -28.69 6.18 0.29
N TRP A 407 -27.56 6.23 -0.43
CA TRP A 407 -27.00 7.51 -0.85
C TRP A 407 -27.97 8.25 -1.78
N GLN A 408 -28.19 9.51 -1.47
CA GLN A 408 -29.00 10.41 -2.30
C GLN A 408 -28.08 11.36 -3.06
N LYS A 409 -28.37 11.60 -4.35
CA LYS A 409 -27.55 12.49 -5.21
C LYS A 409 -27.46 13.94 -4.70
N THR A 410 -28.34 14.34 -3.80
CA THR A 410 -28.35 15.66 -3.16
C THR A 410 -27.64 15.68 -1.80
N ASP A 411 -27.15 14.51 -1.35
CA ASP A 411 -26.49 14.39 -0.07
C ASP A 411 -25.05 14.91 -0.20
N SER A 412 -24.74 15.99 0.48
CA SER A 412 -23.41 16.60 0.49
C SER A 412 -22.52 16.11 1.65
N ALA A 413 -23.06 15.25 2.52
CA ALA A 413 -22.33 14.76 3.68
C ALA A 413 -21.24 13.74 3.28
N GLU A 414 -20.05 13.96 3.81
CA GLU A 414 -18.95 13.01 3.65
C GLU A 414 -19.22 11.77 4.51
N VAL A 415 -19.01 10.58 3.94
CA VAL A 415 -19.17 9.33 4.70
C VAL A 415 -17.97 9.11 5.62
N PHE A 416 -16.78 9.43 5.15
CA PHE A 416 -15.50 9.15 5.79
C PHE A 416 -14.69 10.42 6.03
N ARG A 417 -13.78 10.37 7.01
CA ARG A 417 -12.87 11.48 7.34
C ARG A 417 -11.99 11.88 6.16
N ASN A 418 -11.51 10.90 5.37
CA ASN A 418 -10.73 11.20 4.17
C ASN A 418 -10.80 10.09 3.13
N THR A 419 -11.22 10.44 1.91
CA THR A 419 -11.39 9.52 0.78
C THR A 419 -10.38 9.73 -0.35
N PHE A 420 -9.40 10.61 -0.17
CA PHE A 420 -8.43 10.93 -1.20
C PHE A 420 -7.03 11.12 -0.59
N TYR A 421 -6.03 11.00 -1.46
CA TYR A 421 -4.66 11.31 -1.14
C TYR A 421 -4.36 12.77 -1.54
N LYS A 422 -4.04 13.64 -0.59
CA LYS A 422 -3.55 14.99 -0.86
C LYS A 422 -2.04 15.02 -0.87
N TYR A 423 -1.50 15.19 -2.07
CA TYR A 423 -0.10 15.38 -2.35
C TYR A 423 0.42 16.61 -1.64
N LYS A 424 0.99 16.98 -0.83
CA LYS A 424 1.51 18.14 -0.08
C LYS A 424 0.99 18.30 1.35
N GLU A 425 -0.12 17.69 1.69
CA GLU A 425 -0.69 17.80 3.03
C GLU A 425 -0.47 16.54 3.87
N TYR A 426 0.18 15.49 3.31
CA TYR A 426 0.40 14.18 3.94
C TYR A 426 -0.87 13.51 4.45
N VAL A 427 -1.99 13.78 3.83
CA VAL A 427 -3.28 13.24 4.24
C VAL A 427 -3.53 11.95 3.48
N TYR A 428 -3.69 10.86 4.22
CA TYR A 428 -3.94 9.52 3.70
C TYR A 428 -5.41 9.15 3.82
N TYR A 429 -5.83 8.09 3.12
CA TYR A 429 -7.16 7.52 3.28
C TYR A 429 -7.45 7.22 4.75
N ASP A 430 -8.60 7.69 5.22
CA ASP A 430 -9.14 7.41 6.54
C ASP A 430 -10.62 7.09 6.42
N PHE A 431 -10.93 5.80 6.44
CA PHE A 431 -12.29 5.30 6.28
C PHE A 431 -13.06 5.21 7.61
N ARG A 432 -12.55 5.82 8.67
CA ARG A 432 -13.35 6.12 9.86
C ARG A 432 -14.42 7.16 9.49
N LEU A 433 -15.56 7.10 10.21
CA LEU A 433 -16.70 7.95 9.88
C LEU A 433 -16.38 9.43 10.12
N ASP A 434 -16.83 10.29 9.22
CA ASP A 434 -16.89 11.73 9.46
C ASP A 434 -17.95 12.05 10.51
N SER A 435 -17.82 13.17 11.20
CA SER A 435 -18.74 13.60 12.27
C SER A 435 -20.19 13.79 11.82
N LEU A 436 -20.42 14.04 10.54
CA LEU A 436 -21.74 14.20 9.93
C LEU A 436 -22.11 13.02 9.02
N SER A 437 -21.40 11.92 9.16
CA SER A 437 -21.60 10.75 8.29
C SER A 437 -23.03 10.20 8.33
N PRO A 438 -23.68 9.98 7.19
CA PRO A 438 -25.01 9.36 7.13
C PRO A 438 -25.02 7.90 7.56
N ALA A 439 -23.86 7.29 7.80
CA ALA A 439 -23.71 5.93 8.29
C ALA A 439 -23.78 5.83 9.83
N ILE A 440 -23.82 6.97 10.53
CA ILE A 440 -23.91 7.02 12.00
C ILE A 440 -25.33 6.60 12.44
N GLY A 441 -25.40 5.66 13.38
CA GLY A 441 -26.64 5.27 14.06
C GLY A 441 -27.70 4.62 13.16
N ILE A 442 -27.34 4.06 12.02
CA ILE A 442 -28.28 3.37 11.12
C ILE A 442 -28.29 1.85 11.31
N GLY A 443 -27.26 1.30 11.97
CA GLY A 443 -27.09 -0.13 12.13
C GLY A 443 -28.21 -0.82 12.93
N ASP A 444 -28.39 -2.10 12.67
CA ASP A 444 -29.30 -2.98 13.43
C ASP A 444 -28.68 -3.34 14.80
N SER A 445 -29.40 -3.06 15.87
CA SER A 445 -28.91 -3.28 17.22
C SER A 445 -28.81 -4.76 17.60
N ILE A 446 -29.64 -5.65 17.01
CA ILE A 446 -29.57 -7.09 17.27
C ILE A 446 -28.27 -7.66 16.71
N THR A 447 -27.90 -7.25 15.52
CA THR A 447 -26.61 -7.60 14.91
C THR A 447 -25.44 -7.14 15.77
N ALA A 448 -25.50 -5.93 16.33
CA ALA A 448 -24.44 -5.37 17.17
C ALA A 448 -24.30 -6.12 18.52
N LEU A 449 -25.36 -6.72 19.06
CA LEU A 449 -25.24 -7.56 20.25
C LEU A 449 -24.34 -8.79 20.04
N THR A 450 -24.33 -9.34 18.83
CA THR A 450 -23.45 -10.47 18.47
C THR A 450 -22.01 -10.02 18.21
N TYR A 451 -21.83 -8.81 17.68
CA TYR A 451 -20.53 -8.23 17.32
C TYR A 451 -20.33 -6.87 18.03
N PRO A 452 -20.10 -6.88 19.36
CA PRO A 452 -20.23 -5.69 20.21
C PRO A 452 -19.07 -4.69 20.08
N TYR A 453 -17.97 -5.05 19.46
CA TYR A 453 -16.80 -4.21 19.27
C TYR A 453 -16.50 -4.00 17.79
N ASP A 454 -16.00 -2.84 17.48
CA ASP A 454 -15.54 -2.51 16.14
C ASP A 454 -14.09 -2.98 15.89
N ARG A 455 -13.54 -2.67 14.71
CA ARG A 455 -12.18 -3.05 14.33
C ARG A 455 -11.10 -2.46 15.25
N GLU A 456 -11.37 -1.31 15.88
CA GLU A 456 -10.44 -0.62 16.79
C GLU A 456 -10.75 -0.89 18.29
N GLY A 457 -11.69 -1.81 18.56
CA GLY A 457 -12.08 -2.20 19.93
C GLY A 457 -13.11 -1.24 20.58
N VAL A 458 -13.68 -0.31 19.81
CA VAL A 458 -14.71 0.61 20.31
C VAL A 458 -16.05 -0.12 20.43
N SER A 459 -16.74 0.07 21.56
CA SER A 459 -18.02 -0.58 21.83
C SER A 459 -19.16 0.00 20.98
N ARG A 460 -19.92 -0.86 20.31
CA ARG A 460 -21.16 -0.53 19.59
C ARG A 460 -22.41 -0.52 20.47
N LEU A 461 -22.30 -0.91 21.73
CA LEU A 461 -23.46 -1.08 22.61
C LEU A 461 -23.84 0.19 23.38
N ASN A 462 -22.98 1.21 23.37
CA ASN A 462 -23.19 2.45 24.13
C ASN A 462 -24.25 3.37 23.51
N ARG A 463 -24.58 3.17 22.25
CA ARG A 463 -25.58 3.91 21.46
C ARG A 463 -26.09 3.03 20.31
N LYS A 464 -27.00 3.57 19.48
CA LYS A 464 -27.38 2.88 18.26
C LYS A 464 -26.15 2.66 17.38
N PRO A 465 -25.89 1.43 16.90
CA PRO A 465 -24.66 1.12 16.19
C PRO A 465 -24.55 1.83 14.83
N ASP A 466 -23.35 2.15 14.46
CA ASP A 466 -23.07 2.69 13.15
C ASP A 466 -22.91 1.55 12.12
N ALA A 467 -23.09 1.87 10.84
CA ALA A 467 -22.70 0.96 9.77
C ALA A 467 -21.19 1.04 9.52
N GLY A 468 -20.60 -0.09 9.10
CA GLY A 468 -19.17 -0.21 8.80
C GLY A 468 -18.35 -0.83 9.92
N CYS A 469 -17.05 -0.96 9.65
CA CYS A 469 -16.11 -1.60 10.56
C CYS A 469 -15.53 -0.64 11.63
N TYR A 470 -15.88 0.63 11.60
CA TYR A 470 -15.48 1.64 12.57
C TYR A 470 -16.70 2.29 13.19
N GLN A 471 -16.74 2.32 14.51
CA GLN A 471 -17.74 3.05 15.28
C GLN A 471 -17.27 4.51 15.42
N HIS A 472 -18.15 5.48 15.13
CA HIS A 472 -17.84 6.89 15.38
C HIS A 472 -17.74 7.14 16.89
N GLU A 473 -16.75 7.88 17.33
CA GLU A 473 -16.54 8.27 18.73
C GLU A 473 -17.36 9.52 19.13
#